data_96c99badb106acad9f7fe9a7b9e24802
#
_entry.id   96c99badb106acad9f7fe9a7b9e24802
#
_cell.length_a   1.000
_cell.length_b   1.000
_cell.length_c   1.000
_cell.angle_alpha   90.00
_cell.angle_beta   90.00
_cell.angle_gamma   90.00
#
_symmetry.space_group_name_H-M   'P 1'
#
loop_
_entity.id
_entity.type
_entity.pdbx_description
1 polymer ?
#
loop_
_entity_poly.entity_id
_entity_poly.type
_entity_poly.pdbx_seq_one_letter_code
_entity_poly.pdbx_strand_id
1 'polypeptide(L)'
;MKSALLKQHFLNPVGMKRIDSPSYRATCRSDTCSDVIRMTVTVDGDGVVRDIGTEVYGCGYSIAGASLFNSAALGIPVEDVAAIVDRQLAAVLPEVPEGNRRCVELPKKAFSTIYESYRSEKNR
;
A
#
# COMPACT_ATOMS: atom_id res chain seq x y z
N MET A 1 -8.06 9.50 15.01
CA MET A 1 -6.65 9.27 14.67
C MET A 1 -5.80 10.41 15.20
N LYS A 2 -4.73 10.07 15.89
CA LYS A 2 -3.83 11.04 16.48
C LYS A 2 -2.89 11.67 15.44
N SER A 3 -2.45 10.86 14.45
CA SER A 3 -1.61 11.36 13.36
C SER A 3 -2.42 12.22 12.40
N ALA A 4 -2.00 13.49 12.24
CA ALA A 4 -2.66 14.41 11.32
C ALA A 4 -2.55 13.92 9.87
N LEU A 5 -1.41 13.35 9.51
CA LEU A 5 -1.19 12.81 8.16
C LEU A 5 -2.11 11.63 7.87
N LEU A 6 -2.21 10.67 8.78
CA LEU A 6 -3.11 9.53 8.59
C LEU A 6 -4.58 9.96 8.58
N LYS A 7 -4.94 10.93 9.42
CA LYS A 7 -6.30 11.47 9.42
C LYS A 7 -6.66 12.08 8.07
N GLN A 8 -5.74 12.84 7.48
CA GLN A 8 -5.92 13.43 6.16
C GLN A 8 -6.12 12.36 5.09
N HIS A 9 -5.31 11.30 5.13
CA HIS A 9 -5.43 10.18 4.21
C HIS A 9 -6.74 9.41 4.40
N PHE A 10 -7.21 9.30 5.64
CA PHE A 10 -8.50 8.67 5.91
C PHE A 10 -9.67 9.49 5.36
N LEU A 11 -9.62 10.82 5.50
CA LEU A 11 -10.71 11.70 5.06
C LEU A 11 -10.73 11.87 3.54
N ASN A 12 -9.57 11.85 2.89
CA ASN A 12 -9.45 12.02 1.43
C ASN A 12 -8.50 10.95 0.89
N PRO A 13 -8.94 9.67 0.83
CA PRO A 13 -8.05 8.59 0.46
C PRO A 13 -7.66 8.62 -1.02
N VAL A 14 -6.40 8.30 -1.27
CA VAL A 14 -5.81 8.24 -2.60
C VAL A 14 -5.81 6.79 -3.09
N GLY A 15 -6.29 6.59 -4.33
CA GLY A 15 -6.19 5.28 -4.98
C GLY A 15 -7.14 4.22 -4.45
N MET A 16 -8.28 4.60 -3.89
CA MET A 16 -9.33 3.65 -3.47
C MET A 16 -10.10 3.17 -4.68
N LYS A 17 -9.45 2.35 -5.50
CA LYS A 17 -10.02 1.87 -6.76
C LYS A 17 -9.38 0.53 -7.13
N ARG A 18 -9.96 -0.14 -8.14
CA ARG A 18 -9.38 -1.30 -8.78
C ARG A 18 -9.01 -0.94 -10.23
N ILE A 19 -7.79 -1.27 -10.63
CA ILE A 19 -7.35 -1.14 -12.02
C ILE A 19 -7.86 -2.36 -12.78
N ASP A 20 -8.55 -2.15 -13.93
CA ASP A 20 -9.18 -3.24 -14.67
C ASP A 20 -8.17 -4.20 -15.32
N SER A 21 -7.07 -3.68 -15.84
CA SER A 21 -6.05 -4.50 -16.50
C SER A 21 -4.68 -4.19 -15.89
N PRO A 22 -4.45 -4.58 -14.64
CA PRO A 22 -3.19 -4.25 -13.97
C PRO A 22 -2.03 -5.10 -14.49
N SER A 23 -0.82 -4.57 -14.32
CA SER A 23 0.39 -5.37 -14.54
C SER A 23 0.50 -6.46 -13.47
N TYR A 24 0.16 -6.13 -12.23
CA TYR A 24 0.24 -7.05 -11.08
C TYR A 24 -0.91 -6.82 -10.12
N ARG A 25 -1.26 -7.87 -9.40
CA ARG A 25 -2.30 -7.82 -8.36
C ARG A 25 -1.90 -8.67 -7.16
N ALA A 26 -2.37 -8.30 -5.98
CA ALA A 26 -2.20 -9.09 -4.77
C ALA A 26 -3.37 -8.88 -3.83
N THR A 27 -3.74 -9.92 -3.11
CA THR A 27 -4.72 -9.84 -2.03
C THR A 27 -4.01 -10.22 -0.75
N CYS A 28 -4.20 -9.42 0.29
CA CYS A 28 -3.56 -9.64 1.57
C CYS A 28 -4.57 -9.52 2.70
N ARG A 29 -4.48 -10.44 3.67
CA ARG A 29 -5.32 -10.45 4.86
C ARG A 29 -4.47 -10.17 6.08
N SER A 30 -5.05 -9.46 7.05
CA SER A 30 -4.40 -9.27 8.35
C SER A 30 -4.45 -10.57 9.15
N ASP A 31 -3.36 -10.87 9.88
CA ASP A 31 -3.29 -12.05 10.74
C ASP A 31 -4.06 -11.85 12.06
N THR A 32 -4.36 -10.60 12.44
CA THR A 32 -4.92 -10.27 13.74
C THR A 32 -6.32 -9.69 13.70
N CYS A 33 -6.82 -9.33 12.51
CA CYS A 33 -8.17 -8.79 12.35
C CYS A 33 -8.74 -9.27 11.01
N SER A 34 -9.98 -8.88 10.71
CA SER A 34 -10.65 -9.31 9.48
C SER A 34 -10.37 -8.38 8.29
N ASP A 35 -9.37 -7.54 8.39
CA ASP A 35 -9.03 -6.60 7.32
C ASP A 35 -8.45 -7.33 6.10
N VAL A 36 -8.90 -6.92 4.92
CA VAL A 36 -8.44 -7.45 3.63
C VAL A 36 -8.11 -6.29 2.72
N ILE A 37 -6.99 -6.39 2.01
CA ILE A 37 -6.59 -5.42 1.00
C ILE A 37 -6.39 -6.15 -0.32
N ARG A 38 -6.96 -5.59 -1.39
CA ARG A 38 -6.70 -6.01 -2.76
C ARG A 38 -5.99 -4.87 -3.48
N MET A 39 -4.77 -5.11 -3.91
CA MET A 39 -3.94 -4.11 -4.56
C MET A 39 -3.74 -4.46 -6.03
N THR A 40 -3.87 -3.45 -6.89
CA THR A 40 -3.60 -3.56 -8.32
C THR A 40 -2.63 -2.47 -8.71
N VAL A 41 -1.64 -2.80 -9.55
CA VAL A 41 -0.54 -1.89 -9.91
C VAL A 41 -0.27 -1.99 -11.39
N THR A 42 -0.04 -0.83 -12.02
CA THR A 42 0.48 -0.74 -13.38
C THR A 42 1.92 -0.28 -13.32
N VAL A 43 2.82 -1.06 -13.91
CA VAL A 43 4.25 -0.76 -13.97
C VAL A 43 4.61 -0.58 -15.43
N ASP A 44 5.34 0.50 -15.75
CA ASP A 44 5.74 0.77 -17.15
C ASP A 44 7.02 0.01 -17.53
N GLY A 45 7.46 0.22 -18.78
CA GLY A 45 8.65 -0.46 -19.31
C GLY A 45 9.95 -0.10 -18.59
N ASP A 46 9.98 1.01 -17.88
CA ASP A 46 11.13 1.45 -17.07
C ASP A 46 11.07 0.96 -15.63
N GLY A 47 10.06 0.19 -15.27
CA GLY A 47 9.90 -0.33 -13.91
C GLY A 47 9.32 0.67 -12.93
N VAL A 48 8.64 1.70 -13.40
CA VAL A 48 8.05 2.75 -12.56
C VAL A 48 6.56 2.48 -12.34
N VAL A 49 6.10 2.67 -11.10
CA VAL A 49 4.68 2.54 -10.76
C VAL A 49 3.93 3.72 -11.38
N ARG A 50 3.14 3.45 -12.41
CA ARG A 50 2.37 4.49 -13.12
C ARG A 50 0.96 4.64 -12.59
N ASP A 51 0.39 3.59 -12.04
CA ASP A 51 -0.91 3.64 -11.41
C ASP A 51 -0.97 2.59 -10.32
N ILE A 52 -1.74 2.89 -9.28
CA ILE A 52 -1.93 1.98 -8.16
C ILE A 52 -3.34 2.16 -7.61
N GLY A 53 -4.00 1.05 -7.37
CA GLY A 53 -5.33 1.04 -6.75
C GLY A 53 -5.38 0.03 -5.63
N THR A 54 -6.15 0.37 -4.59
CA THR A 54 -6.32 -0.51 -3.45
C THR A 54 -7.79 -0.53 -3.05
N GLU A 55 -8.36 -1.73 -2.94
CA GLU A 55 -9.67 -1.94 -2.35
C GLU A 55 -9.45 -2.40 -0.92
N VAL A 56 -10.06 -1.71 0.03
CA VAL A 56 -9.87 -1.98 1.47
C VAL A 56 -11.18 -2.40 2.10
N TYR A 57 -11.15 -3.55 2.76
CA TYR A 57 -12.27 -4.06 3.56
C TYR A 57 -11.74 -4.15 4.99
N GLY A 58 -11.87 -3.07 5.75
CA GLY A 58 -11.29 -3.01 7.09
C GLY A 58 -11.54 -1.70 7.80
N CYS A 59 -10.72 -1.42 8.80
CA CYS A 59 -10.88 -0.26 9.66
C CYS A 59 -10.30 1.02 9.04
N GLY A 60 -10.53 2.15 9.72
CA GLY A 60 -10.03 3.44 9.26
C GLY A 60 -8.51 3.49 9.12
N TYR A 61 -7.78 2.77 9.96
CA TYR A 61 -6.31 2.70 9.85
C TYR A 61 -5.86 1.95 8.61
N SER A 62 -6.59 0.92 8.19
CA SER A 62 -6.28 0.22 6.93
C SER A 62 -6.50 1.12 5.72
N ILE A 63 -7.58 1.92 5.74
CA ILE A 63 -7.87 2.88 4.68
C ILE A 63 -6.78 3.96 4.62
N ALA A 64 -6.44 4.55 5.78
CA ALA A 64 -5.42 5.60 5.85
C ALA A 64 -4.05 5.08 5.43
N GLY A 65 -3.70 3.87 5.88
CA GLY A 65 -2.43 3.23 5.50
C GLY A 65 -2.34 2.95 4.01
N ALA A 66 -3.43 2.44 3.42
CA ALA A 66 -3.47 2.18 1.98
C ALA A 66 -3.33 3.47 1.16
N SER A 67 -4.02 4.53 1.58
CA SER A 67 -3.92 5.84 0.94
C SER A 67 -2.50 6.40 1.02
N LEU A 68 -1.88 6.34 2.19
CA LEU A 68 -0.49 6.77 2.38
C LEU A 68 0.45 5.98 1.47
N PHE A 69 0.29 4.66 1.43
CA PHE A 69 1.08 3.79 0.56
C PHE A 69 0.93 4.18 -0.91
N ASN A 70 -0.30 4.32 -1.37
CA ASN A 70 -0.58 4.65 -2.77
C ASN A 70 0.09 5.98 -3.17
N SER A 71 -0.02 6.99 -2.31
CA SER A 71 0.62 8.29 -2.54
C SER A 71 2.14 8.18 -2.62
N ALA A 72 2.73 7.36 -1.75
CA ALA A 72 4.18 7.20 -1.70
C ALA A 72 4.73 6.41 -2.89
N ALA A 73 3.95 5.45 -3.40
CA ALA A 73 4.39 4.55 -4.46
C ALA A 73 4.26 5.13 -5.86
N LEU A 74 3.31 6.04 -6.07
CA LEU A 74 3.01 6.58 -7.40
C LEU A 74 4.21 7.34 -7.96
N GLY A 75 4.62 6.98 -9.19
CA GLY A 75 5.75 7.62 -9.87
C GLY A 75 7.12 7.13 -9.42
N ILE A 76 7.17 6.09 -8.60
CA ILE A 76 8.42 5.59 -8.00
C ILE A 76 8.80 4.26 -8.66
N PRO A 77 10.09 4.03 -8.93
CA PRO A 77 10.55 2.72 -9.39
C PRO A 77 10.14 1.63 -8.39
N VAL A 78 9.67 0.51 -8.89
CA VAL A 78 9.18 -0.60 -8.05
C VAL A 78 10.21 -0.98 -6.98
N GLU A 79 11.49 -0.96 -7.31
CA GLU A 79 12.58 -1.34 -6.41
C GLU A 79 12.78 -0.37 -5.25
N ASP A 80 12.32 0.88 -5.39
CA ASP A 80 12.53 1.92 -4.38
C ASP A 80 11.30 2.13 -3.48
N VAL A 81 10.17 1.54 -3.83
CA VAL A 81 8.90 1.79 -3.11
C VAL A 81 9.01 1.41 -1.64
N ALA A 82 9.55 0.23 -1.34
CA ALA A 82 9.60 -0.26 0.03
C ALA A 82 10.39 0.69 0.95
N ALA A 83 11.54 1.20 0.49
CA ALA A 83 12.37 2.10 1.28
C ALA A 83 11.68 3.44 1.54
N ILE A 84 10.97 3.96 0.54
CA ILE A 84 10.25 5.23 0.67
C ILE A 84 9.06 5.08 1.63
N VAL A 85 8.30 3.99 1.49
CA VAL A 85 7.16 3.71 2.36
C VAL A 85 7.63 3.50 3.80
N ASP A 86 8.73 2.77 4.02
CA ASP A 86 9.25 2.54 5.35
C ASP A 86 9.59 3.83 6.08
N ARG A 87 10.15 4.81 5.38
CA ARG A 87 10.45 6.11 5.97
C ARG A 87 9.18 6.86 6.36
N GLN A 88 8.15 6.81 5.53
CA GLN A 88 6.88 7.47 5.84
C GLN A 88 6.14 6.78 6.97
N LEU A 89 6.17 5.45 7.00
CA LEU A 89 5.57 4.68 8.09
C LEU A 89 6.27 4.96 9.42
N ALA A 90 7.59 5.04 9.42
CA ALA A 90 8.36 5.35 10.64
C ALA A 90 7.93 6.69 11.26
N ALA A 91 7.51 7.64 10.43
CA ALA A 91 7.05 8.95 10.91
C ALA A 91 5.67 8.91 11.55
N VAL A 92 4.79 8.00 11.14
CA VAL A 92 3.39 7.97 11.61
C VAL A 92 3.10 6.86 12.62
N LEU A 93 3.81 5.74 12.57
CA LEU A 93 3.53 4.58 13.43
C LEU A 93 3.58 4.89 14.94
N PRO A 94 4.48 5.74 15.43
CA PRO A 94 4.47 6.09 16.86
C PRO A 94 3.15 6.69 17.35
N GLU A 95 2.38 7.33 16.45
CA GLU A 95 1.09 7.93 16.77
C GLU A 95 -0.08 6.98 16.56
N VAL A 96 0.17 5.74 16.14
CA VAL A 96 -0.85 4.73 15.91
C VAL A 96 -0.95 3.82 17.13
N PRO A 97 -2.17 3.55 17.65
CA PRO A 97 -2.31 2.58 18.75
C PRO A 97 -1.68 1.25 18.33
N GLU A 98 -1.01 0.60 19.28
CA GLU A 98 -0.24 -0.62 19.01
C GLU A 98 -1.09 -1.68 18.28
N GLY A 99 -2.33 -1.85 18.71
CA GLY A 99 -3.25 -2.83 18.11
C GLY A 99 -3.65 -2.52 16.66
N ASN A 100 -3.39 -1.30 16.17
CA ASN A 100 -3.76 -0.88 14.81
C ASN A 100 -2.56 -0.71 13.88
N ARG A 101 -1.33 -0.91 14.38
CA ARG A 101 -0.12 -0.71 13.56
C ARG A 101 -0.07 -1.65 12.37
N ARG A 102 -0.48 -2.90 12.57
CA ARG A 102 -0.52 -3.88 11.47
C ARG A 102 -1.51 -3.49 10.39
N CYS A 103 -2.61 -2.81 10.75
CA CYS A 103 -3.57 -2.32 9.76
C CYS A 103 -2.93 -1.30 8.83
N VAL A 104 -2.15 -0.37 9.38
CA VAL A 104 -1.44 0.65 8.61
C VAL A 104 -0.37 0.04 7.71
N GLU A 105 0.25 -1.05 8.14
CA GLU A 105 1.32 -1.73 7.39
C GLU A 105 0.82 -2.76 6.38
N LEU A 106 -0.47 -3.09 6.39
CA LEU A 106 -1.02 -4.14 5.53
C LEU A 106 -0.75 -3.91 4.03
N PRO A 107 -0.82 -2.69 3.48
CA PRO A 107 -0.49 -2.45 2.08
C PRO A 107 0.94 -2.83 1.72
N LYS A 108 1.87 -2.67 2.65
CA LYS A 108 3.26 -3.06 2.45
C LYS A 108 3.40 -4.57 2.23
N LYS A 109 2.62 -5.35 2.98
CA LYS A 109 2.59 -6.81 2.82
C LYS A 109 2.04 -7.20 1.44
N ALA A 110 0.97 -6.55 0.99
CA ALA A 110 0.41 -6.79 -0.34
C ALA A 110 1.42 -6.44 -1.44
N PHE A 111 2.10 -5.31 -1.31
CA PHE A 111 3.08 -4.88 -2.30
C PHE A 111 4.30 -5.79 -2.36
N SER A 112 4.70 -6.41 -1.26
CA SER A 112 5.83 -7.34 -1.28
C SER A 112 5.55 -8.53 -2.21
N THR A 113 4.31 -9.02 -2.25
CA THR A 113 3.90 -10.06 -3.19
C THR A 113 3.99 -9.57 -4.64
N ILE A 114 3.55 -8.34 -4.90
CA ILE A 114 3.65 -7.71 -6.22
C ILE A 114 5.11 -7.58 -6.63
N TYR A 115 5.96 -7.13 -5.73
CA TYR A 115 7.39 -6.97 -5.99
C TYR A 115 8.06 -8.30 -6.33
N GLU A 116 7.73 -9.37 -5.63
CA GLU A 116 8.26 -10.70 -5.92
C GLU A 116 7.84 -11.17 -7.33
N SER A 117 6.58 -10.93 -7.70
CA SER A 117 6.09 -11.25 -9.04
C SER A 117 6.83 -10.46 -10.12
N TYR A 118 7.05 -9.17 -9.87
CA TYR A 118 7.80 -8.31 -10.78
C TYR A 118 9.24 -8.80 -10.97
N ARG A 119 9.93 -9.13 -9.89
CA ARG A 119 11.31 -9.62 -9.96
C ARG A 119 11.40 -10.97 -10.66
N SER A 120 10.48 -11.86 -10.37
CA SER A 120 10.42 -13.18 -10.99
C SER A 120 10.25 -13.07 -12.50
N GLU A 121 9.39 -12.16 -12.95
CA GLU A 121 9.16 -11.94 -14.38
C GLU A 121 10.39 -11.35 -15.07
N LYS A 122 11.11 -10.43 -14.42
CA LYS A 122 12.32 -9.82 -14.97
C LYS A 122 13.49 -10.78 -15.08
N ASN A 123 13.54 -11.81 -14.24
CA ASN A 123 14.64 -12.77 -14.21
C ASN A 123 14.43 -13.97 -15.14
N ARG A 124 13.40 -13.95 -15.97
CA ARG A 124 13.16 -14.97 -16.99
C ARG A 124 14.08 -14.83 -18.20
#